data_9e183af97ce8c4945ce6871139633dc5
#
_entry.id   9e183af97ce8c4945ce6871139633dc5
#
_cell.length_a   1.000
_cell.length_b   1.000
_cell.length_c   1.000
_cell.angle_alpha   90.00
_cell.angle_beta   90.00
_cell.angle_gamma   90.00
#
_symmetry.space_group_name_H-M   'P 1'
#
loop_
_entity.id
_entity.type
_entity.pdbx_description
1 polymer ?
#
loop_
_entity_poly.entity_id
_entity_poly.type
_entity_poly.pdbx_seq_one_letter_code
_entity_poly.pdbx_strand_id
1 'polypeptide(L)'
;MLIVGGNTSGTEFSDQGTILTPEIWNPTTRAWRSVADLSVPRNYHSVALLMTDGRVWSGGGGLCNCAADHPDHQVYSPPYLFNADGTLATRPVIAAAPDVVTFGRTVNVQATAGAAKV
;
A
#
# COMPACT_ATOMS: atom_id res chain seq x y z
N MET A 1 -7.35 4.84 0.67
CA MET A 1 -6.10 5.13 1.40
C MET A 1 -5.77 3.95 2.27
N LEU A 2 -4.48 3.55 2.35
CA LEU A 2 -4.00 2.48 3.25
C LEU A 2 -3.10 3.12 4.31
N ILE A 3 -3.28 2.72 5.57
CA ILE A 3 -2.38 3.05 6.68
C ILE A 3 -1.68 1.76 7.11
N VAL A 4 -0.37 1.81 7.29
CA VAL A 4 0.47 0.65 7.59
C VAL A 4 1.46 1.01 8.70
N GLY A 5 1.57 0.15 9.71
CA GLY A 5 2.55 0.29 10.80
C GLY A 5 2.27 1.41 11.77
N GLY A 6 3.31 1.86 12.41
CA GLY A 6 3.27 2.83 13.52
C GLY A 6 3.21 2.16 14.89
N ASN A 7 3.32 2.97 15.94
CA ASN A 7 3.19 2.51 17.31
C ASN A 7 2.39 3.48 18.18
N THR A 8 1.91 3.00 19.31
CA THR A 8 1.14 3.78 20.29
C THR A 8 2.01 4.34 21.42
N SER A 9 3.27 3.90 21.53
CA SER A 9 4.17 4.32 22.60
C SER A 9 4.75 5.72 22.39
N GLY A 10 4.82 6.15 21.10
CA GLY A 10 5.51 7.38 20.72
C GLY A 10 7.04 7.31 20.89
N THR A 11 7.58 6.14 21.18
CA THR A 11 9.02 5.93 21.34
C THR A 11 9.62 5.54 19.99
N GLU A 12 10.59 6.33 19.51
CA GLU A 12 11.40 5.96 18.36
C GLU A 12 12.26 4.71 18.66
N PHE A 13 12.72 4.02 17.65
CA PHE A 13 13.59 2.84 17.79
C PHE A 13 13.08 1.80 18.80
N SER A 14 11.77 1.59 18.84
CA SER A 14 11.13 0.62 19.73
C SER A 14 9.97 -0.08 19.03
N ASP A 15 9.83 -1.37 19.32
CA ASP A 15 8.66 -2.16 18.90
C ASP A 15 7.53 -2.15 19.93
N GLN A 16 7.74 -1.47 21.05
CA GLN A 16 6.71 -1.35 22.07
C GLN A 16 5.46 -0.64 21.51
N GLY A 17 4.30 -1.25 21.68
CA GLY A 17 3.05 -0.66 21.20
C GLY A 17 2.90 -0.67 19.66
N THR A 18 3.64 -1.50 18.95
CA THR A 18 3.53 -1.66 17.50
C THR A 18 2.10 -1.95 17.08
N ILE A 19 1.66 -1.29 16.00
CA ILE A 19 0.40 -1.55 15.33
C ILE A 19 0.69 -2.48 14.15
N LEU A 20 0.31 -3.73 14.27
CA LEU A 20 0.50 -4.73 13.22
C LEU A 20 -0.67 -4.79 12.23
N THR A 21 -1.85 -4.33 12.61
CA THR A 21 -3.05 -4.40 11.79
C THR A 21 -3.19 -3.16 10.90
N PRO A 22 -2.93 -3.24 9.59
CA PRO A 22 -3.16 -2.13 8.68
C PRO A 22 -4.65 -1.92 8.42
N GLU A 23 -5.01 -0.72 7.99
CA GLU A 23 -6.40 -0.36 7.69
C GLU A 23 -6.53 0.31 6.33
N ILE A 24 -7.61 -0.04 5.61
CA ILE A 24 -7.99 0.61 4.36
C ILE A 24 -9.22 1.50 4.57
N TRP A 25 -9.09 2.75 4.15
CA TRP A 25 -10.18 3.72 4.03
C TRP A 25 -10.90 3.61 2.69
N ASN A 26 -12.23 3.51 2.76
CA ASN A 26 -13.09 3.58 1.58
C ASN A 26 -13.75 4.98 1.52
N PRO A 27 -13.45 5.80 0.50
CA PRO A 27 -13.98 7.17 0.40
C PRO A 27 -15.49 7.22 0.12
N THR A 28 -16.06 6.19 -0.49
CA THR A 28 -17.50 6.11 -0.78
C THR A 28 -18.31 5.85 0.47
N THR A 29 -17.90 4.86 1.27
CA THR A 29 -18.61 4.51 2.51
C THR A 29 -18.12 5.32 3.70
N ARG A 30 -16.99 6.03 3.58
CA ARG A 30 -16.30 6.77 4.65
C ARG A 30 -15.97 5.88 5.85
N ALA A 31 -15.68 4.62 5.60
CA ALA A 31 -15.38 3.63 6.61
C ALA A 31 -13.95 3.11 6.47
N TRP A 32 -13.34 2.81 7.60
CA TRP A 32 -12.11 2.04 7.71
C TRP A 32 -12.45 0.56 7.85
N ARG A 33 -11.60 -0.27 7.33
CA ARG A 33 -11.61 -1.70 7.63
C ARG A 33 -10.20 -2.22 7.79
N SER A 34 -10.01 -3.10 8.75
CA SER A 34 -8.76 -3.81 8.95
C SER A 34 -8.51 -4.79 7.79
N VAL A 35 -7.24 -5.00 7.49
CA VAL A 35 -6.77 -5.97 6.50
C VAL A 35 -5.78 -6.93 7.16
N ALA A 36 -5.15 -7.81 6.38
CA ALA A 36 -4.22 -8.79 6.92
C ALA A 36 -3.08 -8.13 7.69
N ASP A 37 -2.77 -8.69 8.86
CA ASP A 37 -1.73 -8.17 9.73
C ASP A 37 -0.33 -8.23 9.10
N LEU A 38 0.49 -7.29 9.50
CA LEU A 38 1.93 -7.38 9.33
C LEU A 38 2.47 -8.48 10.24
N SER A 39 3.48 -9.21 9.78
CA SER A 39 4.21 -10.17 10.62
C SER A 39 5.40 -9.53 11.35
N VAL A 40 5.77 -8.32 10.96
CA VAL A 40 6.94 -7.60 11.46
C VAL A 40 6.59 -6.14 11.71
N PRO A 41 7.04 -5.55 12.81
CA PRO A 41 6.86 -4.13 13.10
C PRO A 41 7.33 -3.23 11.96
N ARG A 42 6.55 -2.18 11.68
CA ARG A 42 6.88 -1.12 10.72
C ARG A 42 6.71 0.22 11.41
N ASN A 43 7.71 0.60 12.19
CA ASN A 43 7.74 1.81 13.01
C ASN A 43 8.64 2.87 12.38
N TYR A 44 9.43 3.55 13.17
CA TYR A 44 10.33 4.62 12.74
C TYR A 44 11.27 4.14 11.60
N HIS A 45 11.45 4.96 10.58
CA HIS A 45 12.22 4.69 9.36
C HIS A 45 11.63 3.60 8.42
N SER A 46 10.44 3.07 8.70
CA SER A 46 9.76 2.19 7.74
C SER A 46 9.08 2.99 6.62
N VAL A 47 8.87 2.32 5.50
CA VAL A 47 8.16 2.89 4.35
C VAL A 47 7.18 1.89 3.77
N ALA A 48 6.12 2.40 3.13
CA ALA A 48 5.21 1.62 2.32
C ALA A 48 5.06 2.26 0.95
N LEU A 49 5.15 1.46 -0.12
CA LEU A 49 5.15 1.92 -1.50
C LEU A 49 4.13 1.14 -2.32
N LEU A 50 3.29 1.85 -3.08
CA LEU A 50 2.43 1.24 -4.09
C LEU A 50 3.29 0.81 -5.28
N MET A 51 3.26 -0.48 -5.58
CA MET A 51 3.99 -1.05 -6.71
C MET A 51 3.19 -0.90 -8.02
N THR A 52 3.88 -0.99 -9.14
CA THR A 52 3.26 -0.88 -10.48
C THR A 52 2.25 -1.97 -10.78
N ASP A 53 2.32 -3.11 -10.08
CA ASP A 53 1.35 -4.20 -10.18
C ASP A 53 0.15 -4.04 -9.23
N GLY A 54 0.09 -2.95 -8.47
CA GLY A 54 -1.00 -2.64 -7.54
C GLY A 54 -0.86 -3.27 -6.17
N ARG A 55 0.19 -4.05 -5.91
CA ARG A 55 0.52 -4.52 -4.57
C ARG A 55 1.19 -3.41 -3.77
N VAL A 56 1.28 -3.59 -2.46
CA VAL A 56 1.97 -2.64 -1.58
C VAL A 56 3.18 -3.34 -0.94
N TRP A 57 4.35 -2.81 -1.22
CA TRP A 57 5.58 -3.20 -0.56
C TRP A 57 5.72 -2.39 0.75
N SER A 58 6.07 -3.06 1.84
CA SER A 58 6.33 -2.42 3.12
C SER A 58 7.62 -2.99 3.70
N GLY A 59 8.53 -2.13 4.12
CA GLY A 59 9.81 -2.59 4.62
C GLY A 59 10.55 -1.53 5.41
N GLY A 60 11.67 -1.96 5.99
CA GLY A 60 12.49 -1.13 6.86
C GLY A 60 11.90 -0.99 8.25
N GLY A 61 12.58 -0.20 9.05
CA GLY A 61 12.30 0.08 10.46
C GLY A 61 13.59 0.13 11.24
N GLY A 62 13.68 1.00 12.25
CA GLY A 62 14.83 1.11 13.13
C GLY A 62 15.99 1.91 12.56
N LEU A 63 17.11 1.31 12.29
CA LEU A 63 18.43 1.88 11.99
C LEU A 63 19.16 2.39 13.28
N CYS A 64 19.01 1.63 14.35
CA CYS A 64 19.60 1.94 15.66
C CYS A 64 20.61 0.88 16.11
N ASN A 65 20.85 -0.16 15.32
CA ASN A 65 21.62 -1.35 15.73
C ASN A 65 21.04 -1.97 17.00
N CYS A 66 19.73 -2.13 17.04
CA CYS A 66 18.95 -2.63 18.18
C CYS A 66 17.83 -3.58 17.72
N ALA A 67 17.04 -4.10 18.66
CA ALA A 67 15.97 -5.05 18.39
C ALA A 67 14.84 -4.48 17.48
N ALA A 68 14.74 -3.15 17.35
CA ALA A 68 13.76 -2.51 16.46
C ALA A 68 14.27 -2.37 15.01
N ASP A 69 15.41 -2.91 14.67
CA ASP A 69 15.91 -2.93 13.30
C ASP A 69 15.26 -4.07 12.51
N HIS A 70 14.48 -3.68 11.50
CA HIS A 70 13.74 -4.59 10.63
C HIS A 70 14.13 -4.38 9.16
N PRO A 71 15.26 -4.97 8.71
CA PRO A 71 15.76 -4.80 7.34
C PRO A 71 14.97 -5.58 6.29
N ASP A 72 14.06 -6.43 6.72
CA ASP A 72 13.19 -7.23 5.87
C ASP A 72 12.03 -6.43 5.25
N HIS A 73 11.24 -7.09 4.42
CA HIS A 73 10.07 -6.51 3.80
C HIS A 73 8.92 -7.51 3.69
N GLN A 74 7.74 -6.98 3.46
CA GLN A 74 6.53 -7.73 3.18
C GLN A 74 5.82 -7.12 1.96
N VAL A 75 5.06 -7.95 1.24
CA VAL A 75 4.24 -7.49 0.11
C VAL A 75 2.79 -7.83 0.42
N TYR A 76 1.97 -6.81 0.50
CA TYR A 76 0.54 -6.93 0.67
C TYR A 76 -0.17 -6.92 -0.68
N SER A 77 -1.08 -7.87 -0.90
CA SER A 77 -1.94 -7.95 -2.08
C SER A 77 -3.35 -7.48 -1.71
N PRO A 78 -3.72 -6.24 -2.03
CA PRO A 78 -5.02 -5.69 -1.66
C PRO A 78 -6.20 -6.41 -2.33
N PRO A 79 -7.40 -6.38 -1.72
CA PRO A 79 -8.58 -7.06 -2.24
C PRO A 79 -9.01 -6.63 -3.65
N TYR A 80 -8.68 -5.40 -4.07
CA TYR A 80 -9.02 -4.94 -5.43
C TYR A 80 -8.25 -5.68 -6.54
N LEU A 81 -7.24 -6.47 -6.20
CA LEU A 81 -6.51 -7.33 -7.15
C LEU A 81 -7.22 -8.65 -7.42
N PHE A 82 -8.31 -8.93 -6.73
CA PHE A 82 -9.00 -10.23 -6.77
C PHE A 82 -10.48 -10.06 -7.05
N ASN A 83 -11.05 -11.04 -7.73
CA ASN A 83 -12.48 -11.26 -7.83
C ASN A 83 -13.03 -11.85 -6.52
N ALA A 84 -14.36 -11.92 -6.41
CA ALA A 84 -15.01 -12.46 -5.21
C ALA A 84 -14.71 -13.96 -4.98
N ASP A 85 -14.35 -14.68 -6.03
CA ASP A 85 -13.95 -16.09 -6.00
C ASP A 85 -12.45 -16.30 -5.66
N GLY A 86 -11.70 -15.21 -5.42
CA GLY A 86 -10.28 -15.26 -5.13
C GLY A 86 -9.35 -15.32 -6.35
N THR A 87 -9.89 -15.41 -7.56
CA THR A 87 -9.07 -15.30 -8.78
C THR A 87 -8.60 -13.86 -9.01
N LEU A 88 -7.52 -13.69 -9.77
CA LEU A 88 -7.02 -12.36 -10.10
C LEU A 88 -8.04 -11.58 -10.94
N ALA A 89 -8.33 -10.36 -10.53
CA ALA A 89 -9.17 -9.45 -11.29
C ALA A 89 -8.49 -9.01 -12.59
N THR A 90 -9.28 -8.84 -13.64
CA THR A 90 -8.78 -8.26 -14.89
C THR A 90 -8.35 -6.82 -14.65
N ARG A 91 -7.11 -6.53 -14.98
CA ARG A 91 -6.53 -5.19 -14.80
C ARG A 91 -6.70 -4.34 -16.06
N PRO A 92 -6.98 -3.04 -15.91
CA PRO A 92 -6.93 -2.13 -17.03
C PRO A 92 -5.48 -2.04 -17.56
N VAL A 93 -5.36 -1.97 -18.88
CA VAL A 93 -4.07 -1.80 -19.55
C VAL A 93 -4.09 -0.45 -20.26
N ILE A 94 -3.07 0.37 -20.05
CA ILE A 94 -2.89 1.60 -20.83
C ILE A 94 -2.46 1.19 -22.23
N ALA A 95 -3.36 1.38 -23.20
CA ALA A 95 -3.11 1.07 -24.60
C ALA A 95 -2.32 2.18 -25.31
N ALA A 96 -2.54 3.45 -24.90
CA ALA A 96 -1.78 4.59 -25.40
C ALA A 96 -1.81 5.72 -24.36
N ALA A 97 -0.68 6.38 -24.19
CA ALA A 97 -0.52 7.61 -23.43
C ALA A 97 0.61 8.45 -24.06
N PRO A 98 0.62 9.77 -23.92
CA PRO A 98 1.73 10.59 -24.37
C PRO A 98 2.96 10.35 -23.50
N ASP A 99 4.14 10.31 -24.10
CA ASP A 99 5.40 10.14 -23.38
C ASP A 99 5.81 11.39 -22.58
N VAL A 100 5.29 12.55 -22.99
CA VAL A 100 5.58 13.84 -22.35
C VAL A 100 4.29 14.56 -22.05
N VAL A 101 4.17 15.02 -20.79
CA VAL A 101 3.05 15.84 -20.32
C VAL A 101 3.59 17.17 -19.82
N THR A 102 3.06 18.27 -20.37
CA THR A 102 3.41 19.62 -19.95
C THR A 102 2.33 20.22 -19.05
N PHE A 103 2.74 21.11 -18.14
CA PHE A 103 1.81 21.81 -17.26
C PHE A 103 0.69 22.55 -18.02
N GLY A 104 -0.52 22.49 -17.49
CA GLY A 104 -1.67 23.19 -18.06
C GLY A 104 -2.25 22.56 -19.34
N ARG A 105 -1.81 21.38 -19.74
CA ARG A 105 -2.35 20.65 -20.89
C ARG A 105 -3.23 19.49 -20.46
N THR A 106 -4.35 19.33 -21.16
CA THR A 106 -5.16 18.10 -21.07
C THR A 106 -4.53 17.06 -21.98
N VAL A 107 -4.39 15.85 -21.50
CA VAL A 107 -3.88 14.71 -22.26
C VAL A 107 -4.93 13.59 -22.29
N ASN A 108 -4.93 12.84 -23.37
CA ASN A 108 -5.77 11.64 -23.50
C ASN A 108 -4.94 10.40 -23.18
N VAL A 109 -5.46 9.58 -22.28
CA VAL A 109 -4.93 8.25 -21.97
C VAL A 109 -5.97 7.24 -22.43
N GLN A 110 -5.57 6.31 -23.27
CA GLN A 110 -6.42 5.20 -23.69
C GLN A 110 -6.17 3.99 -22.80
N ALA A 111 -7.20 3.46 -22.21
CA ALA A 111 -7.13 2.23 -21.42
C ALA A 111 -8.16 1.22 -21.91
N THR A 112 -7.87 -0.07 -21.74
CA THR A 112 -8.84 -1.13 -22.02
C THR A 112 -10.02 -1.02 -21.08
N ALA A 113 -11.24 -1.22 -21.62
CA ALA A 113 -12.45 -1.29 -20.81
C ALA A 113 -12.41 -2.54 -19.91
N GLY A 114 -12.96 -2.41 -18.69
CA GLY A 114 -12.97 -3.49 -17.70
C GLY A 114 -12.30 -3.09 -16.40
N ALA A 115 -12.00 -1.80 -16.23
CA ALA A 115 -11.56 -1.29 -14.95
C ALA A 115 -12.60 -1.57 -13.88
N ALA A 116 -12.26 -2.40 -12.92
CA ALA A 116 -12.98 -2.42 -11.66
C ALA A 116 -13.01 -0.99 -11.13
N LYS A 117 -14.17 -0.54 -10.66
CA LYS A 117 -14.26 0.75 -10.00
C LYS A 117 -13.30 0.74 -8.81
N VAL A 118 -12.31 1.60 -8.86
CA VAL A 118 -11.44 1.90 -7.72
C VAL A 118 -12.22 2.71 -6.70
#